data_456702e881c7189d540f15a388c774b9
#
_entry.id   456702e881c7189d540f15a388c774b9
#
_cell.length_a   1.000
_cell.length_b   1.000
_cell.length_c   1.000
_cell.angle_alpha   90.00
_cell.angle_beta   90.00
_cell.angle_gamma   90.00
#
_symmetry.space_group_name_H-M   'P 1'
#
loop_
_entity.id
_entity.type
_entity.pdbx_description
1 polymer ?
#
loop_
_entity_poly.entity_id
_entity_poly.type
_entity_poly.pdbx_seq_one_letter_code
_entity_poly.pdbx_strand_id
1 'polypeptide(L)'
;EDKVPPDAEIAIFPPVSGGQEKPTIIAIKPEHFSIDEIISNIVGPSTGAMCIFSGIVRAQDDCVEINDNINMVEQLEYEAYSPMAETKMYQVASEVRSRWPNIYGIAIFQRIGNLEPGQQTVMIACTSAHRDSGIFEAARYGIDRLKEIVPIWKKEISNKDSTWLSGTYQPDKNDTKQI
;
A
#
# COMPACT_ATOMS: atom_id res chain seq x y z
N GLU A 1 28.88 42.33 -13.36
CA GLU A 1 29.06 40.88 -13.09
C GLU A 1 29.59 40.72 -11.66
N ASP A 2 28.74 40.40 -10.74
CA ASP A 2 29.13 40.15 -9.35
C ASP A 2 29.81 38.78 -9.28
N LYS A 3 31.09 38.76 -8.93
CA LYS A 3 31.86 37.54 -8.76
C LYS A 3 31.56 36.94 -7.39
N VAL A 4 31.15 35.68 -7.38
CA VAL A 4 30.99 34.88 -6.15
C VAL A 4 32.35 34.73 -5.46
N PRO A 5 32.50 35.06 -4.16
CA PRO A 5 33.75 34.86 -3.42
C PRO A 5 34.21 33.37 -3.47
N PRO A 6 35.55 33.13 -3.44
CA PRO A 6 36.08 31.75 -3.60
C PRO A 6 35.71 30.77 -2.47
N ASP A 7 35.22 31.25 -1.34
CA ASP A 7 34.82 30.54 -0.15
C ASP A 7 33.31 30.57 0.12
N ALA A 8 32.51 31.02 -0.86
CA ALA A 8 31.06 31.01 -0.73
C ALA A 8 30.47 29.60 -0.89
N GLU A 9 29.74 29.15 0.10
CA GLU A 9 28.87 27.96 -0.03
C GLU A 9 27.65 28.28 -0.90
N ILE A 10 27.57 27.67 -2.07
CA ILE A 10 26.40 27.78 -2.95
C ILE A 10 25.42 26.66 -2.60
N ALA A 11 24.36 26.99 -1.88
CA ALA A 11 23.22 26.09 -1.70
C ALA A 11 22.31 26.21 -2.92
N ILE A 12 22.26 25.16 -3.74
CA ILE A 12 21.29 25.04 -4.84
C ILE A 12 20.00 24.48 -4.26
N PHE A 13 19.02 25.33 -4.03
CA PHE A 13 17.68 24.89 -3.73
C PHE A 13 16.97 24.56 -5.05
N PRO A 14 16.31 23.38 -5.17
CA PRO A 14 15.41 23.15 -6.29
C PRO A 14 14.33 24.24 -6.27
N PRO A 15 13.82 24.69 -7.45
CA PRO A 15 12.79 25.70 -7.48
C PRO A 15 11.60 25.20 -6.67
N VAL A 16 11.26 25.90 -5.59
CA VAL A 16 10.02 25.70 -4.84
C VAL A 16 8.87 26.14 -5.73
N SER A 17 8.46 25.26 -6.66
CA SER A 17 7.17 25.40 -7.28
C SER A 17 6.16 25.28 -6.13
N GLY A 18 5.36 26.31 -5.88
CA GLY A 18 4.44 26.43 -4.76
C GLY A 18 3.23 25.50 -4.80
N GLY A 19 3.45 24.23 -5.07
CA GLY A 19 2.51 23.13 -4.85
C GLY A 19 2.93 22.39 -3.60
N GLN A 20 2.08 22.39 -2.57
CA GLN A 20 2.28 21.57 -1.39
C GLN A 20 2.51 20.12 -1.84
N GLU A 21 3.67 19.55 -1.51
CA GLU A 21 4.00 18.19 -1.90
C GLU A 21 2.94 17.23 -1.31
N LYS A 22 2.24 16.54 -2.18
CA LYS A 22 1.13 15.66 -1.78
C LYS A 22 1.68 14.44 -1.07
N PRO A 23 1.37 14.19 0.20
CA PRO A 23 2.01 13.12 0.98
C PRO A 23 1.72 11.73 0.40
N THR A 24 2.77 10.93 0.28
CA THR A 24 2.70 9.52 -0.09
C THR A 24 3.53 8.72 0.90
N ILE A 25 2.88 7.79 1.61
CA ILE A 25 3.53 6.94 2.60
C ILE A 25 3.38 5.49 2.17
N ILE A 26 4.50 4.79 2.09
CA ILE A 26 4.55 3.38 1.70
C ILE A 26 5.40 2.64 2.72
N ALA A 27 4.90 1.48 3.19
CA ALA A 27 5.67 0.63 4.06
C ALA A 27 5.30 -0.86 3.90
N ILE A 28 6.34 -1.69 3.98
CA ILE A 28 6.24 -3.15 4.13
C ILE A 28 6.93 -3.51 5.44
N LYS A 29 6.18 -4.06 6.39
CA LYS A 29 6.72 -4.35 7.73
C LYS A 29 5.95 -5.45 8.45
N PRO A 30 6.57 -6.18 9.38
CA PRO A 30 5.89 -7.20 10.17
C PRO A 30 5.03 -6.61 11.30
N GLU A 31 5.37 -5.41 11.80
CA GLU A 31 4.67 -4.81 12.93
C GLU A 31 3.27 -4.34 12.55
N HIS A 32 2.41 -4.32 13.55
CA HIS A 32 1.10 -3.68 13.44
C HIS A 32 1.25 -2.18 13.11
N PHE A 33 0.32 -1.65 12.33
CA PHE A 33 0.25 -0.22 12.03
C PHE A 33 -1.05 0.40 12.59
N SER A 34 -0.91 1.59 13.15
CA SER A 34 -2.05 2.39 13.61
C SER A 34 -2.65 3.16 12.43
N ILE A 35 -3.93 2.94 12.17
CA ILE A 35 -4.67 3.69 11.14
C ILE A 35 -4.68 5.18 11.46
N ASP A 36 -4.95 5.55 12.71
CA ASP A 36 -5.03 6.96 13.13
C ASP A 36 -3.70 7.69 12.93
N GLU A 37 -2.58 7.02 13.28
CA GLU A 37 -1.25 7.57 13.08
C GLU A 37 -0.92 7.77 11.59
N ILE A 38 -1.27 6.80 10.75
CA ILE A 38 -1.04 6.92 9.30
C ILE A 38 -1.89 8.03 8.70
N ILE A 39 -3.17 8.09 9.07
CA ILE A 39 -4.09 9.12 8.56
C ILE A 39 -3.62 10.51 8.94
N SER A 40 -3.14 10.72 10.16
CA SER A 40 -2.64 12.02 10.60
C SER A 40 -1.49 12.56 9.72
N ASN A 41 -0.74 11.66 9.07
CA ASN A 41 0.38 12.00 8.19
C ASN A 41 0.00 12.22 6.72
N ILE A 42 -1.23 11.89 6.31
CA ILE A 42 -1.70 12.07 4.93
C ILE A 42 -2.87 13.05 4.81
N VAL A 43 -3.29 13.68 5.89
CA VAL A 43 -4.29 14.76 5.88
C VAL A 43 -3.61 16.13 5.81
N GLY A 44 -4.30 17.10 5.24
CA GLY A 44 -3.86 18.49 5.18
C GLY A 44 -5.01 19.42 5.50
N PRO A 45 -4.77 20.75 5.58
CA PRO A 45 -5.78 21.73 6.00
C PRO A 45 -7.05 21.74 5.14
N SER A 46 -6.95 21.33 3.87
CA SER A 46 -8.07 21.26 2.94
C SER A 46 -8.69 19.85 2.81
N THR A 47 -8.23 18.86 3.59
CA THR A 47 -8.77 17.51 3.55
C THR A 47 -10.12 17.46 4.25
N GLY A 48 -11.18 17.12 3.51
CA GLY A 48 -12.53 16.94 4.02
C GLY A 48 -13.09 15.52 3.87
N ALA A 49 -12.34 14.63 3.20
CA ALA A 49 -12.76 13.25 2.99
C ALA A 49 -11.57 12.28 3.03
N MET A 50 -11.82 11.07 3.54
CA MET A 50 -10.89 9.96 3.46
C MET A 50 -11.63 8.67 3.08
N CYS A 51 -10.94 7.79 2.36
CA CYS A 51 -11.39 6.44 2.09
C CYS A 51 -10.27 5.46 2.43
N ILE A 52 -10.60 4.45 3.23
CA ILE A 52 -9.66 3.43 3.69
C ILE A 52 -10.20 2.07 3.29
N PHE A 53 -9.36 1.27 2.64
CA PHE A 53 -9.52 -0.16 2.54
C PHE A 53 -8.51 -0.83 3.46
N SER A 54 -8.96 -1.77 4.29
CA SER A 54 -8.08 -2.61 5.09
C SER A 54 -8.45 -4.08 4.89
N GLY A 55 -7.47 -4.89 4.48
CA GLY A 55 -7.61 -6.35 4.43
C GLY A 55 -7.35 -6.96 5.81
N ILE A 56 -8.12 -7.99 6.15
CA ILE A 56 -8.05 -8.69 7.45
C ILE A 56 -7.93 -10.19 7.17
N VAL A 57 -7.17 -10.91 8.00
CA VAL A 57 -7.11 -12.37 7.96
C VAL A 57 -8.45 -12.93 8.40
N ARG A 58 -9.05 -13.78 7.58
CA ARG A 58 -10.29 -14.50 7.90
C ARG A 58 -9.99 -15.80 8.65
N ALA A 59 -10.84 -16.17 9.59
CA ALA A 59 -10.74 -17.45 10.31
C ALA A 59 -11.24 -18.65 9.49
N GLN A 60 -12.10 -18.39 8.50
CA GLN A 60 -12.71 -19.40 7.62
C GLN A 60 -12.55 -19.00 6.17
N ASP A 61 -12.37 -19.97 5.30
CA ASP A 61 -12.44 -19.75 3.86
C ASP A 61 -13.89 -19.87 3.38
N ASP A 62 -14.34 -18.90 2.55
CA ASP A 62 -15.71 -18.85 2.02
C ASP A 62 -16.03 -20.03 1.06
N CYS A 63 -15.03 -20.82 0.69
CA CYS A 63 -15.15 -21.86 -0.32
C CYS A 63 -15.51 -23.25 0.25
N VAL A 64 -15.75 -23.38 1.55
CA VAL A 64 -16.09 -24.69 2.16
C VAL A 64 -17.60 -24.80 2.31
N GLU A 65 -18.22 -25.63 1.45
CA GLU A 65 -19.58 -26.11 1.68
C GLU A 65 -19.68 -26.73 3.08
N ILE A 66 -20.84 -26.52 3.71
CA ILE A 66 -21.18 -26.91 5.08
C ILE A 66 -21.21 -28.47 5.19
N ASN A 67 -20.04 -29.06 5.22
CA ASN A 67 -19.83 -30.41 5.70
C ASN A 67 -18.94 -30.31 6.93
N ASP A 68 -19.23 -31.12 7.96
CA ASP A 68 -18.71 -31.13 9.35
C ASP A 68 -17.18 -31.08 9.54
N ASN A 69 -16.41 -30.67 8.54
CA ASN A 69 -14.96 -30.52 8.52
C ASN A 69 -14.52 -29.12 8.09
N ILE A 70 -14.93 -28.10 8.85
CA ILE A 70 -14.50 -26.71 8.60
C ILE A 70 -12.98 -26.67 8.73
N ASN A 71 -12.34 -26.27 7.63
CA ASN A 71 -10.92 -25.99 7.65
C ASN A 71 -10.72 -24.59 8.26
N MET A 72 -10.20 -24.57 9.49
CA MET A 72 -9.95 -23.33 10.20
C MET A 72 -8.56 -22.84 9.87
N VAL A 73 -8.48 -21.59 9.39
CA VAL A 73 -7.21 -20.89 9.18
C VAL A 73 -6.64 -20.51 10.54
N GLU A 74 -5.47 -21.04 10.88
CA GLU A 74 -4.76 -20.69 12.10
C GLU A 74 -3.96 -19.41 11.91
N GLN A 75 -3.29 -19.29 10.75
CA GLN A 75 -2.54 -18.08 10.38
C GLN A 75 -2.29 -18.01 8.86
N LEU A 76 -2.04 -16.81 8.39
CA LEU A 76 -1.50 -16.56 7.06
C LEU A 76 -0.04 -16.07 7.19
N GLU A 77 0.88 -16.71 6.51
CA GLU A 77 2.26 -16.26 6.36
C GLU A 77 2.37 -15.43 5.08
N TYR A 78 2.80 -14.18 5.23
CA TYR A 78 3.03 -13.26 4.11
C TYR A 78 4.51 -13.03 3.89
N GLU A 79 4.94 -13.16 2.65
CA GLU A 79 6.30 -12.86 2.20
C GLU A 79 6.28 -11.81 1.10
N ALA A 80 7.34 -11.00 1.02
CA ALA A 80 7.53 -9.99 -0.01
C ALA A 80 9.00 -9.89 -0.40
N TYR A 81 9.25 -9.65 -1.69
CA TYR A 81 10.53 -9.13 -2.12
C TYR A 81 10.52 -7.61 -1.98
N SER A 82 10.89 -7.13 -0.79
CA SER A 82 10.66 -5.75 -0.35
C SER A 82 11.14 -4.68 -1.34
N PRO A 83 12.35 -4.71 -1.91
CA PRO A 83 12.79 -3.65 -2.82
C PRO A 83 11.90 -3.47 -4.05
N MET A 84 11.49 -4.59 -4.66
CA MET A 84 10.59 -4.57 -5.82
C MET A 84 9.17 -4.21 -5.38
N ALA A 85 8.69 -4.78 -4.28
CA ALA A 85 7.36 -4.55 -3.78
C ALA A 85 7.15 -3.05 -3.44
N GLU A 86 8.09 -2.40 -2.77
CA GLU A 86 8.05 -0.96 -2.50
C GLU A 86 8.00 -0.14 -3.80
N THR A 87 8.86 -0.45 -4.77
CA THR A 87 8.87 0.22 -6.07
C THR A 87 7.50 0.10 -6.77
N LYS A 88 6.89 -1.09 -6.74
CA LYS A 88 5.57 -1.31 -7.32
C LYS A 88 4.46 -0.60 -6.53
N MET A 89 4.55 -0.51 -5.22
CA MET A 89 3.61 0.26 -4.41
C MET A 89 3.70 1.77 -4.74
N TYR A 90 4.89 2.32 -4.96
CA TYR A 90 5.05 3.70 -5.47
C TYR A 90 4.46 3.86 -6.87
N GLN A 91 4.60 2.86 -7.74
CA GLN A 91 3.94 2.84 -9.04
C GLN A 91 2.41 2.93 -8.88
N VAL A 92 1.82 2.12 -8.00
CA VAL A 92 0.36 2.18 -7.72
C VAL A 92 -0.06 3.58 -7.27
N ALA A 93 0.68 4.19 -6.33
CA ALA A 93 0.38 5.55 -5.87
C ALA A 93 0.46 6.58 -7.00
N SER A 94 1.44 6.47 -7.89
CA SER A 94 1.60 7.32 -9.07
C SER A 94 0.44 7.16 -10.06
N GLU A 95 0.02 5.92 -10.34
CA GLU A 95 -1.12 5.62 -11.21
C GLU A 95 -2.43 6.18 -10.63
N VAL A 96 -2.64 6.07 -9.31
CA VAL A 96 -3.79 6.69 -8.61
C VAL A 96 -3.79 8.20 -8.81
N ARG A 97 -2.67 8.87 -8.58
CA ARG A 97 -2.57 10.35 -8.75
C ARG A 97 -2.79 10.80 -10.18
N SER A 98 -2.32 10.02 -11.15
CA SER A 98 -2.51 10.30 -12.57
C SER A 98 -3.99 10.25 -12.99
N ARG A 99 -4.74 9.29 -12.43
CA ARG A 99 -6.18 9.10 -12.76
C ARG A 99 -7.09 10.02 -11.96
N TRP A 100 -6.72 10.30 -10.71
CA TRP A 100 -7.49 11.15 -9.79
C TRP A 100 -6.60 12.28 -9.23
N PRO A 101 -6.36 13.35 -9.99
CA PRO A 101 -5.46 14.43 -9.60
C PRO A 101 -5.87 15.16 -8.31
N ASN A 102 -7.14 15.04 -7.90
CA ASN A 102 -7.69 15.66 -6.70
C ASN A 102 -7.37 14.87 -5.42
N ILE A 103 -6.81 13.65 -5.52
CA ILE A 103 -6.32 12.94 -4.35
C ILE A 103 -5.13 13.69 -3.77
N TYR A 104 -5.23 14.02 -2.48
CA TYR A 104 -4.21 14.75 -1.74
C TYR A 104 -3.18 13.81 -1.12
N GLY A 105 -3.58 12.96 -0.19
CA GLY A 105 -2.72 12.00 0.50
C GLY A 105 -2.97 10.57 0.06
N ILE A 106 -1.92 9.76 0.01
CA ILE A 106 -1.99 8.32 -0.24
C ILE A 106 -1.12 7.61 0.77
N ALA A 107 -1.66 6.54 1.40
CA ALA A 107 -0.88 5.61 2.20
C ALA A 107 -1.13 4.18 1.72
N ILE A 108 -0.05 3.40 1.57
CA ILE A 108 -0.10 1.99 1.20
C ILE A 108 0.79 1.22 2.17
N PHE A 109 0.18 0.31 2.93
CA PHE A 109 0.86 -0.50 3.93
C PHE A 109 0.61 -1.98 3.67
N GLN A 110 1.66 -2.79 3.75
CA GLN A 110 1.59 -4.24 3.68
C GLN A 110 2.29 -4.84 4.90
N ARG A 111 1.61 -5.72 5.60
CA ARG A 111 2.25 -6.54 6.64
C ARG A 111 2.81 -7.82 6.03
N ILE A 112 3.94 -8.25 6.56
CA ILE A 112 4.60 -9.52 6.25
C ILE A 112 4.79 -10.35 7.52
N GLY A 113 5.18 -11.63 7.36
CA GLY A 113 5.29 -12.59 8.47
C GLY A 113 3.96 -13.27 8.79
N ASN A 114 3.88 -13.85 9.97
CA ASN A 114 2.73 -14.63 10.41
C ASN A 114 1.63 -13.75 10.99
N LEU A 115 0.44 -13.83 10.42
CA LEU A 115 -0.72 -13.05 10.82
C LEU A 115 -1.89 -13.97 11.19
N GLU A 116 -2.45 -13.76 12.38
CA GLU A 116 -3.58 -14.50 12.91
C GLU A 116 -4.93 -13.96 12.41
N PRO A 117 -6.01 -14.74 12.46
CA PRO A 117 -7.36 -14.25 12.20
C PRO A 117 -7.70 -12.98 12.95
N GLY A 118 -8.34 -12.02 12.25
CA GLY A 118 -8.67 -10.71 12.77
C GLY A 118 -7.56 -9.66 12.62
N GLN A 119 -6.33 -10.05 12.32
CA GLN A 119 -5.24 -9.10 12.11
C GLN A 119 -5.28 -8.47 10.72
N GLN A 120 -4.88 -7.19 10.65
CA GLN A 120 -4.75 -6.44 9.41
C GLN A 120 -3.58 -6.99 8.59
N THR A 121 -3.76 -7.08 7.27
CA THR A 121 -2.75 -7.56 6.31
C THR A 121 -2.22 -6.45 5.42
N VAL A 122 -3.12 -5.64 4.88
CA VAL A 122 -2.85 -4.58 3.92
C VAL A 122 -3.77 -3.41 4.19
N MET A 123 -3.29 -2.19 3.89
CA MET A 123 -4.13 -0.99 3.92
C MET A 123 -3.81 -0.12 2.72
N ILE A 124 -4.87 0.43 2.12
CA ILE A 124 -4.80 1.59 1.25
C ILE A 124 -5.68 2.69 1.82
N ALA A 125 -5.12 3.88 1.97
CA ALA A 125 -5.84 5.07 2.36
C ALA A 125 -5.62 6.19 1.35
N CYS A 126 -6.69 6.85 0.97
CA CYS A 126 -6.68 8.05 0.13
C CYS A 126 -7.38 9.18 0.86
N THR A 127 -6.87 10.41 0.70
CA THR A 127 -7.49 11.62 1.23
C THR A 127 -7.73 12.64 0.11
N SER A 128 -8.80 13.43 0.23
CA SER A 128 -9.15 14.49 -0.72
C SER A 128 -9.95 15.60 -0.05
N ALA A 129 -10.16 16.72 -0.75
CA ALA A 129 -11.01 17.81 -0.24
C ALA A 129 -12.47 17.38 -0.13
N HIS A 130 -12.99 16.61 -1.08
CA HIS A 130 -14.39 16.24 -1.18
C HIS A 130 -14.56 14.75 -1.51
N ARG A 131 -15.67 14.15 -1.05
CA ARG A 131 -16.01 12.74 -1.29
C ARG A 131 -16.24 12.40 -2.77
N ASP A 132 -16.66 13.37 -3.56
CA ASP A 132 -16.93 13.24 -5.00
C ASP A 132 -15.69 13.46 -5.89
N SER A 133 -14.51 13.59 -5.29
CA SER A 133 -13.23 13.69 -5.99
C SER A 133 -12.72 12.37 -6.57
N GLY A 134 -13.56 11.33 -6.64
CA GLY A 134 -13.17 9.99 -7.09
C GLY A 134 -12.41 9.18 -6.04
N ILE A 135 -12.59 9.54 -4.74
CA ILE A 135 -11.81 8.94 -3.64
C ILE A 135 -12.10 7.45 -3.43
N PHE A 136 -13.35 7.01 -3.65
CA PHE A 136 -13.75 5.61 -3.53
C PHE A 136 -13.14 4.77 -4.66
N GLU A 137 -13.19 5.28 -5.88
CA GLU A 137 -12.61 4.67 -7.07
C GLU A 137 -11.09 4.61 -6.97
N ALA A 138 -10.46 5.66 -6.43
CA ALA A 138 -9.02 5.73 -6.19
C ALA A 138 -8.57 4.65 -5.21
N ALA A 139 -9.25 4.50 -4.08
CA ALA A 139 -8.94 3.48 -3.07
C ALA A 139 -9.18 2.06 -3.63
N ARG A 140 -10.30 1.85 -4.34
CA ARG A 140 -10.59 0.57 -5.00
C ARG A 140 -9.54 0.21 -6.04
N TYR A 141 -9.26 1.13 -6.96
CA TYR A 141 -8.22 0.91 -7.97
C TYR A 141 -6.89 0.58 -7.32
N GLY A 142 -6.54 1.32 -6.27
CA GLY A 142 -5.27 1.13 -5.56
C GLY A 142 -5.12 -0.27 -4.99
N ILE A 143 -6.16 -0.82 -4.32
CA ILE A 143 -6.08 -2.19 -3.78
C ILE A 143 -6.10 -3.25 -4.88
N ASP A 144 -6.91 -3.07 -5.92
CA ASP A 144 -6.98 -4.02 -7.03
C ASP A 144 -5.63 -4.05 -7.76
N ARG A 145 -5.06 -2.89 -8.06
CA ARG A 145 -3.75 -2.76 -8.72
C ARG A 145 -2.60 -3.27 -7.88
N LEU A 146 -2.64 -3.03 -6.56
CA LEU A 146 -1.65 -3.57 -5.62
C LEU A 146 -1.60 -5.10 -5.70
N LYS A 147 -2.76 -5.74 -5.66
CA LYS A 147 -2.84 -7.21 -5.74
C LYS A 147 -2.37 -7.75 -7.10
N GLU A 148 -2.49 -6.96 -8.16
CA GLU A 148 -2.11 -7.35 -9.51
C GLU A 148 -0.59 -7.30 -9.74
N ILE A 149 0.09 -6.24 -9.26
CA ILE A 149 1.49 -5.97 -9.66
C ILE A 149 2.52 -6.05 -8.53
N VAL A 150 2.08 -6.04 -7.25
CA VAL A 150 3.02 -6.06 -6.13
C VAL A 150 3.35 -7.51 -5.76
N PRO A 151 4.64 -7.91 -5.74
CA PRO A 151 5.05 -9.29 -5.46
C PRO A 151 4.92 -9.60 -3.96
N ILE A 152 3.71 -9.99 -3.57
CA ILE A 152 3.35 -10.46 -2.24
C ILE A 152 2.88 -11.91 -2.37
N TRP A 153 3.51 -12.79 -1.63
CA TRP A 153 3.09 -14.19 -1.54
C TRP A 153 2.42 -14.44 -0.20
N LYS A 154 1.47 -15.33 -0.19
CA LYS A 154 0.79 -15.74 1.04
C LYS A 154 0.66 -17.26 1.10
N LYS A 155 0.93 -17.79 2.27
CA LYS A 155 0.76 -19.21 2.61
C LYS A 155 -0.28 -19.32 3.71
N GLU A 156 -1.25 -20.16 3.48
CA GLU A 156 -2.26 -20.49 4.49
C GLU A 156 -1.75 -21.66 5.35
N ILE A 157 -1.86 -21.49 6.65
CA ILE A 157 -1.57 -22.52 7.64
C ILE A 157 -2.87 -22.80 8.38
N SER A 158 -3.35 -24.03 8.24
CA SER A 158 -4.58 -24.51 8.86
C SER A 158 -4.26 -25.65 9.81
N ASN A 159 -5.28 -26.07 10.57
CA ASN A 159 -5.17 -27.21 11.45
C ASN A 159 -4.89 -28.56 10.75
N LYS A 160 -4.93 -28.60 9.42
CA LYS A 160 -4.76 -29.84 8.63
C LYS A 160 -3.55 -29.79 7.70
N ASP A 161 -3.24 -28.62 7.13
CA ASP A 161 -2.23 -28.49 6.08
C ASP A 161 -1.68 -27.06 5.99
N SER A 162 -0.62 -26.91 5.21
CA SER A 162 -0.08 -25.60 4.86
C SER A 162 0.08 -25.48 3.34
N THR A 163 -0.58 -24.49 2.74
CA THR A 163 -0.64 -24.36 1.28
C THR A 163 -0.30 -22.93 0.83
N TRP A 164 0.60 -22.81 -0.15
CA TRP A 164 0.80 -21.54 -0.84
C TRP A 164 -0.41 -21.20 -1.68
N LEU A 165 -0.99 -20.04 -1.42
CA LEU A 165 -2.13 -19.57 -2.19
C LEU A 165 -1.62 -18.83 -3.44
N SER A 166 -2.17 -19.18 -4.60
CA SER A 166 -1.86 -18.49 -5.85
C SER A 166 -2.24 -17.01 -5.73
N GLY A 167 -1.24 -16.14 -5.82
CA GLY A 167 -1.44 -14.70 -5.94
C GLY A 167 -1.84 -14.32 -7.37
N THR A 168 -2.36 -13.12 -7.55
CA THR A 168 -2.64 -12.56 -8.87
C THR A 168 -1.39 -11.96 -9.53
N TYR A 169 -0.31 -11.78 -8.78
CA TYR A 169 0.96 -11.27 -9.30
C TYR A 169 1.55 -12.22 -10.33
N GLN A 170 1.81 -11.68 -11.52
CA GLN A 170 2.57 -12.37 -12.57
C GLN A 170 3.80 -11.53 -12.89
N PRO A 171 5.02 -12.11 -12.77
CA PRO A 171 6.26 -11.41 -13.11
C PRO A 171 6.24 -10.88 -14.55
N ASP A 172 6.55 -9.59 -14.72
CA ASP A 172 6.75 -8.96 -16.02
C ASP A 172 8.24 -8.98 -16.39
N LYS A 173 8.52 -8.98 -17.71
CA LYS A 173 9.90 -8.87 -18.24
C LYS A 173 10.64 -7.62 -17.76
N ASN A 174 9.93 -6.59 -17.35
CA ASN A 174 10.51 -5.37 -16.81
C ASN A 174 10.88 -5.50 -15.31
N ASP A 175 10.35 -6.49 -14.60
CA ASP A 175 10.65 -6.74 -13.20
C ASP A 175 12.10 -7.28 -13.00
N THR A 176 12.66 -7.88 -14.03
CA THR A 176 14.03 -8.45 -14.01
C THR A 176 15.13 -7.46 -14.35
N LYS A 177 14.80 -6.22 -14.75
CA LYS A 177 15.78 -5.21 -15.19
C LYS A 177 16.26 -4.27 -14.08
N GLN A 178 15.86 -4.48 -12.84
CA GLN A 178 16.20 -3.62 -11.68
C GLN A 178 17.07 -4.36 -10.64
N ILE A 179 17.93 -5.28 -11.07
CA ILE A 179 18.96 -5.88 -10.20
C ILE A 179 20.31 -5.25 -10.53
#